data_fe30175f91815833024b43267400b06a
#
_entry.id   fe30175f91815833024b43267400b06a
#
_cell.length_a   1.000
_cell.length_b   1.000
_cell.length_c   1.000
_cell.angle_alpha   90.00
_cell.angle_beta   90.00
_cell.angle_gamma   90.00
#
_symmetry.space_group_name_H-M   'P 1'
#
loop_
_entity.id
_entity.type
_entity.pdbx_description
1 polymer ?
#
loop_
_entity_poly.entity_id
_entity_poly.type
_entity_poly.pdbx_seq_one_letter_code
_entity_poly.pdbx_strand_id
1 'polypeptide(L)'
;PLLTRLQQGVFAGLKQPDLELRSAFVRNRAKTRELQFSDKQILSLSIQFSSLRQLEGIINQIAALSFAQGKKISDNDFEKMVRQSGGIPLSEVTSTRIIEVCSENLEVSATDILGTKRSKEVSFARQVAMYLCRDLLRSSYPELGNIFGGKDHSTAIYSVKKIEQLLKVNKDTNNLFTRFKPQCLGLKVSTESLKFG
;
A
#
# COMPACT_ATOMS: atom_id res chain seq x y z
N PRO A 1 -22.54 -20.73 33.52
CA PRO A 1 -23.50 -20.00 33.22
C PRO A 1 -23.61 -18.95 32.14
N LEU A 2 -22.76 -17.92 32.04
CA LEU A 2 -22.89 -16.91 30.98
C LEU A 2 -22.46 -17.47 29.62
N LEU A 3 -21.39 -18.24 29.57
CA LEU A 3 -20.86 -18.92 28.37
C LEU A 3 -21.90 -19.88 27.76
N THR A 4 -22.65 -20.62 28.58
CA THR A 4 -23.65 -21.59 28.12
C THR A 4 -24.86 -20.90 27.48
N ARG A 5 -25.20 -19.70 27.94
CA ARG A 5 -26.31 -18.88 27.34
C ARG A 5 -25.84 -18.21 26.05
N LEU A 6 -24.57 -17.82 25.95
CA LEU A 6 -23.98 -17.29 24.71
C LEU A 6 -23.87 -18.36 23.63
N GLN A 7 -23.65 -19.62 23.98
CA GLN A 7 -23.57 -20.75 23.03
C GLN A 7 -24.92 -21.13 22.36
N GLN A 8 -26.04 -20.62 22.84
CA GLN A 8 -27.35 -20.82 22.23
C GLN A 8 -27.67 -19.78 21.12
N GLY A 9 -26.80 -18.80 20.89
CA GLY A 9 -26.92 -17.79 19.85
C GLY A 9 -26.16 -18.14 18.57
N VAL A 10 -26.42 -17.38 17.52
CA VAL A 10 -25.64 -17.45 16.26
C VAL A 10 -24.31 -16.72 16.47
N PHE A 11 -23.20 -17.42 16.35
CA PHE A 11 -21.86 -16.81 16.36
C PHE A 11 -21.47 -16.40 14.95
N ALA A 12 -21.38 -15.11 14.69
CA ALA A 12 -20.81 -14.57 13.47
C ALA A 12 -19.39 -14.01 13.76
N GLY A 13 -18.39 -14.63 13.21
CA GLY A 13 -17.00 -14.12 13.29
C GLY A 13 -16.81 -12.96 12.30
N LEU A 14 -16.57 -11.76 12.81
CA LEU A 14 -16.21 -10.61 11.97
C LEU A 14 -14.70 -10.66 11.68
N LYS A 15 -14.36 -10.81 10.40
CA LYS A 15 -12.96 -10.69 9.95
C LYS A 15 -12.54 -9.22 9.91
N GLN A 16 -11.25 -8.98 10.09
CA GLN A 16 -10.66 -7.65 9.83
C GLN A 16 -10.96 -7.24 8.38
N PRO A 17 -11.33 -5.96 8.14
CA PRO A 17 -11.61 -5.49 6.79
C PRO A 17 -10.34 -5.61 5.93
N ASP A 18 -10.48 -6.23 4.76
CA ASP A 18 -9.42 -6.29 3.75
C ASP A 18 -9.15 -4.93 3.11
N LEU A 19 -8.14 -4.85 2.24
CA LEU A 19 -7.76 -3.60 1.58
C LEU A 19 -8.88 -3.07 0.66
N GLU A 20 -9.59 -3.98 -0.01
CA GLU A 20 -10.67 -3.63 -0.92
C GLU A 20 -11.84 -2.98 -0.16
N LEU A 21 -12.28 -3.61 0.93
CA LEU A 21 -13.33 -3.07 1.79
C LEU A 21 -12.93 -1.73 2.40
N ARG A 22 -11.67 -1.58 2.86
CA ARG A 22 -11.18 -0.30 3.38
C ARG A 22 -11.18 0.79 2.32
N SER A 23 -10.75 0.47 1.11
CA SER A 23 -10.74 1.42 -0.01
C SER A 23 -12.16 1.84 -0.41
N ALA A 24 -13.09 0.90 -0.47
CA ALA A 24 -14.50 1.17 -0.70
C ALA A 24 -15.11 2.04 0.41
N PHE A 25 -14.76 1.76 1.68
CA PHE A 25 -15.17 2.56 2.83
C PHE A 25 -14.66 4.00 2.72
N VAL A 26 -13.37 4.21 2.43
CA VAL A 26 -12.78 5.55 2.26
C VAL A 26 -13.49 6.31 1.14
N ARG A 27 -13.72 5.68 -0.03
CA ARG A 27 -14.44 6.29 -1.16
C ARG A 27 -15.84 6.73 -0.76
N ASN A 28 -16.59 5.86 -0.09
CA ASN A 28 -17.97 6.14 0.33
C ASN A 28 -18.00 7.30 1.35
N ARG A 29 -17.12 7.25 2.37
CA ARG A 29 -17.05 8.31 3.39
C ARG A 29 -16.58 9.64 2.82
N ALA A 30 -15.61 9.64 1.90
CA ALA A 30 -15.19 10.84 1.18
C ALA A 30 -16.37 11.47 0.43
N LYS A 31 -17.14 10.67 -0.31
CA LYS A 31 -18.33 11.13 -1.03
C LYS A 31 -19.38 11.73 -0.09
N THR A 32 -19.68 11.06 1.03
CA THR A 32 -20.67 11.54 2.03
C THR A 32 -20.24 12.85 2.69
N ARG A 33 -18.93 13.13 2.77
CA ARG A 33 -18.34 14.35 3.34
C ARG A 33 -17.94 15.39 2.28
N GLU A 34 -18.32 15.18 1.03
CA GLU A 34 -17.99 16.05 -0.11
C GLU A 34 -16.48 16.26 -0.31
N LEU A 35 -15.66 15.29 0.16
CA LEU A 35 -14.22 15.30 -0.01
C LEU A 35 -13.84 14.71 -1.37
N GLN A 36 -12.88 15.35 -2.03
CA GLN A 36 -12.33 14.87 -3.31
C GLN A 36 -10.93 14.30 -3.08
N PHE A 37 -10.87 13.02 -2.76
CA PHE A 37 -9.60 12.30 -2.65
C PHE A 37 -9.16 11.76 -4.00
N SER A 38 -7.86 11.86 -4.29
CA SER A 38 -7.24 11.13 -5.39
C SER A 38 -7.16 9.63 -5.07
N ASP A 39 -7.03 8.78 -6.08
CA ASP A 39 -6.83 7.34 -5.88
C ASP A 39 -5.59 7.04 -5.03
N LYS A 40 -4.55 7.86 -5.16
CA LYS A 40 -3.33 7.79 -4.34
C LYS A 40 -3.63 8.04 -2.86
N GLN A 41 -4.41 9.06 -2.53
CA GLN A 41 -4.81 9.38 -1.16
C GLN A 41 -5.72 8.30 -0.56
N ILE A 42 -6.67 7.78 -1.34
CA ILE A 42 -7.54 6.67 -0.92
C ILE A 42 -6.71 5.43 -0.60
N LEU A 43 -5.78 5.07 -1.49
CA LEU A 43 -4.89 3.92 -1.30
C LEU A 43 -4.01 4.11 -0.07
N SER A 44 -3.43 5.31 0.11
CA SER A 44 -2.62 5.66 1.28
C SER A 44 -3.36 5.41 2.59
N LEU A 45 -4.57 5.98 2.75
CA LEU A 45 -5.39 5.79 3.94
C LEU A 45 -5.72 4.31 4.15
N SER A 46 -6.14 3.61 3.09
CA SER A 46 -6.59 2.22 3.17
C SER A 46 -5.48 1.24 3.54
N ILE A 47 -4.24 1.51 3.15
CA ILE A 47 -3.08 0.68 3.49
C ILE A 47 -2.62 0.97 4.92
N GLN A 48 -2.54 2.24 5.30
CA GLN A 48 -1.93 2.67 6.56
C GLN A 48 -2.83 2.44 7.76
N PHE A 49 -4.14 2.53 7.58
CA PHE A 49 -5.10 2.39 8.68
C PHE A 49 -5.94 1.12 8.50
N SER A 50 -5.69 0.12 9.36
CA SER A 50 -6.35 -1.20 9.27
C SER A 50 -7.77 -1.20 9.84
N SER A 51 -8.10 -0.27 10.74
CA SER A 51 -9.39 -0.16 11.40
C SER A 51 -10.30 0.85 10.71
N LEU A 52 -11.56 0.48 10.42
CA LEU A 52 -12.57 1.41 9.90
C LEU A 52 -12.81 2.60 10.84
N ARG A 53 -12.65 2.40 12.15
CA ARG A 53 -12.77 3.47 13.15
C ARG A 53 -11.65 4.52 12.99
N GLN A 54 -10.42 4.08 12.76
CA GLN A 54 -9.31 4.99 12.49
C GLN A 54 -9.52 5.76 11.17
N LEU A 55 -9.95 5.04 10.12
CA LEU A 55 -10.29 5.66 8.83
C LEU A 55 -11.40 6.70 8.97
N GLU A 56 -12.46 6.39 9.70
CA GLU A 56 -13.53 7.36 9.99
C GLU A 56 -13.00 8.59 10.71
N GLY A 57 -12.15 8.39 11.74
CA GLY A 57 -11.54 9.47 12.52
C GLY A 57 -10.73 10.43 11.66
N ILE A 58 -9.81 9.91 10.83
CA ILE A 58 -8.98 10.76 9.97
C ILE A 58 -9.78 11.44 8.87
N ILE A 59 -10.77 10.76 8.27
CA ILE A 59 -11.64 11.37 7.26
C ILE A 59 -12.44 12.52 7.88
N ASN A 60 -12.96 12.37 9.10
CA ASN A 60 -13.67 13.44 9.80
C ASN A 60 -12.77 14.64 10.11
N GLN A 61 -11.51 14.42 10.51
CA GLN A 61 -10.53 15.47 10.73
C GLN A 61 -10.24 16.24 9.43
N ILE A 62 -10.02 15.51 8.32
CA ILE A 62 -9.80 16.11 7.01
C ILE A 62 -11.04 16.92 6.56
N ALA A 63 -12.25 16.40 6.76
CA ALA A 63 -13.49 17.09 6.42
C ALA A 63 -13.64 18.39 7.22
N ALA A 64 -13.36 18.35 8.54
CA ALA A 64 -13.41 19.53 9.39
C ALA A 64 -12.41 20.61 8.93
N LEU A 65 -11.20 20.20 8.56
CA LEU A 65 -10.17 21.14 8.05
C LEU A 65 -10.59 21.73 6.69
N SER A 66 -11.08 20.92 5.76
CA SER A 66 -11.59 21.36 4.45
C SER A 66 -12.72 22.36 4.59
N PHE A 67 -13.67 22.07 5.49
CA PHE A 67 -14.78 22.95 5.81
C PHE A 67 -14.29 24.29 6.41
N ALA A 68 -13.38 24.25 7.40
CA ALA A 68 -12.84 25.43 8.03
C ALA A 68 -12.07 26.34 7.06
N GLN A 69 -11.40 25.75 6.07
CA GLN A 69 -10.65 26.48 5.05
C GLN A 69 -11.54 26.95 3.86
N GLY A 70 -12.76 26.45 3.74
CA GLY A 70 -13.66 26.75 2.61
C GLY A 70 -13.12 26.27 1.26
N LYS A 71 -12.21 25.30 1.23
CA LYS A 71 -11.52 24.84 0.01
C LYS A 71 -11.20 23.35 0.07
N LYS A 72 -10.88 22.78 -1.08
CA LYS A 72 -10.35 21.41 -1.17
C LYS A 72 -9.08 21.27 -0.34
N ILE A 73 -8.93 20.12 0.32
CA ILE A 73 -7.72 19.79 1.06
C ILE A 73 -6.51 19.74 0.11
N SER A 74 -5.44 20.42 0.45
CA SER A 74 -4.18 20.34 -0.28
C SER A 74 -3.45 19.03 0.03
N ASP A 75 -2.57 18.57 -0.87
CA ASP A 75 -1.75 17.37 -0.61
C ASP A 75 -0.90 17.55 0.66
N ASN A 76 -0.38 18.75 0.91
CA ASN A 76 0.40 19.05 2.11
C ASN A 76 -0.44 18.93 3.39
N ASP A 77 -1.66 19.45 3.39
CA ASP A 77 -2.55 19.35 4.57
C ASP A 77 -3.01 17.91 4.79
N PHE A 78 -3.29 17.18 3.69
CA PHE A 78 -3.58 15.76 3.76
C PHE A 78 -2.43 14.96 4.40
N GLU A 79 -1.19 15.18 3.96
CA GLU A 79 -0.01 14.51 4.51
C GLU A 79 0.23 14.86 5.97
N LYS A 80 -0.01 16.12 6.38
CA LYS A 80 0.03 16.52 7.80
C LYS A 80 -0.99 15.75 8.64
N MET A 81 -2.23 15.59 8.14
CA MET A 81 -3.26 14.83 8.85
C MET A 81 -2.88 13.35 8.96
N VAL A 82 -2.35 12.76 7.89
CA VAL A 82 -1.83 11.38 7.90
C VAL A 82 -0.76 11.22 8.98
N ARG A 83 0.23 12.13 9.03
CA ARG A 83 1.31 12.11 10.04
C ARG A 83 0.78 12.25 11.46
N GLN A 84 -0.11 13.20 11.71
CA GLN A 84 -0.72 13.42 13.02
C GLN A 84 -1.53 12.21 13.50
N SER A 85 -2.06 11.44 12.59
CA SER A 85 -2.81 10.20 12.87
C SER A 85 -1.91 8.95 12.98
N GLY A 86 -0.58 9.12 12.97
CA GLY A 86 0.40 8.03 13.10
C GLY A 86 0.72 7.31 11.78
N GLY A 87 0.32 7.87 10.64
CA GLY A 87 0.70 7.38 9.32
C GLY A 87 1.98 8.03 8.79
N ILE A 88 2.52 7.47 7.71
CA ILE A 88 3.69 8.00 6.99
C ILE A 88 3.20 8.68 5.71
N PRO A 89 3.51 9.98 5.52
CA PRO A 89 3.21 10.68 4.27
C PRO A 89 3.82 9.96 3.06
N LEU A 90 3.09 9.92 1.96
CA LEU A 90 3.58 9.29 0.73
C LEU A 90 4.81 10.01 0.14
N SER A 91 5.00 11.29 0.46
CA SER A 91 6.21 12.04 0.12
C SER A 91 7.47 11.51 0.77
N GLU A 92 7.36 10.74 1.86
CA GLU A 92 8.49 10.11 2.56
C GLU A 92 8.84 8.72 2.03
N VAL A 93 8.01 8.14 1.16
CA VAL A 93 8.31 6.87 0.51
C VAL A 93 9.31 7.11 -0.60
N THR A 94 10.45 6.44 -0.53
CA THR A 94 11.53 6.56 -1.51
C THR A 94 11.76 5.26 -2.28
N SER A 95 12.34 5.35 -3.48
CA SER A 95 12.76 4.17 -4.24
C SER A 95 13.76 3.31 -3.48
N THR A 96 14.66 3.92 -2.71
CA THR A 96 15.60 3.23 -1.84
C THR A 96 14.88 2.35 -0.83
N ARG A 97 13.87 2.91 -0.13
CA ARG A 97 13.08 2.14 0.83
C ARG A 97 12.34 0.97 0.18
N ILE A 98 11.79 1.16 -1.00
CA ILE A 98 11.12 0.09 -1.76
C ILE A 98 12.11 -1.02 -2.11
N ILE A 99 13.32 -0.67 -2.56
CA ILE A 99 14.37 -1.63 -2.91
C ILE A 99 14.83 -2.41 -1.67
N GLU A 100 15.01 -1.73 -0.53
CA GLU A 100 15.34 -2.37 0.76
C GLU A 100 14.28 -3.39 1.16
N VAL A 101 13.00 -3.03 1.13
CA VAL A 101 11.89 -3.95 1.44
C VAL A 101 11.89 -5.15 0.51
N CYS A 102 12.13 -4.96 -0.78
CA CYS A 102 12.23 -6.07 -1.73
C CYS A 102 13.45 -6.95 -1.46
N SER A 103 14.60 -6.34 -1.12
CA SER A 103 15.85 -7.02 -0.77
C SER A 103 15.66 -7.94 0.46
N GLU A 104 15.11 -7.38 1.54
CA GLU A 104 14.89 -8.10 2.80
C GLU A 104 13.91 -9.27 2.66
N ASN A 105 12.81 -9.06 1.93
CA ASN A 105 11.75 -10.07 1.85
C ASN A 105 11.95 -11.12 0.76
N LEU A 106 12.76 -10.85 -0.26
CA LEU A 106 13.05 -11.79 -1.36
C LEU A 106 14.46 -12.36 -1.28
N GLU A 107 15.22 -12.06 -0.21
CA GLU A 107 16.58 -12.54 0.04
C GLU A 107 17.52 -12.28 -1.15
N VAL A 108 17.36 -11.11 -1.78
CA VAL A 108 18.18 -10.66 -2.93
C VAL A 108 18.84 -9.35 -2.57
N SER A 109 20.15 -9.24 -2.74
CA SER A 109 20.86 -7.99 -2.39
C SER A 109 20.34 -6.77 -3.19
N ALA A 110 20.27 -5.61 -2.53
CA ALA A 110 19.86 -4.36 -3.18
C ALA A 110 20.78 -4.02 -4.39
N THR A 111 22.06 -4.35 -4.29
CA THR A 111 23.04 -4.18 -5.38
C THR A 111 22.73 -5.08 -6.57
N ASP A 112 22.29 -6.32 -6.36
CA ASP A 112 21.85 -7.22 -7.43
C ASP A 112 20.54 -6.74 -8.08
N ILE A 113 19.60 -6.21 -7.28
CA ILE A 113 18.34 -5.63 -7.81
C ILE A 113 18.63 -4.47 -8.76
N LEU A 114 19.55 -3.58 -8.39
CA LEU A 114 19.98 -2.44 -9.20
C LEU A 114 20.93 -2.82 -10.34
N GLY A 115 21.66 -3.90 -10.18
CA GLY A 115 22.73 -4.34 -11.07
C GLY A 115 22.26 -5.01 -12.36
N THR A 116 23.20 -5.67 -13.04
CA THR A 116 22.99 -6.34 -14.33
C THR A 116 22.72 -7.84 -14.21
N LYS A 117 22.80 -8.41 -13.00
CA LYS A 117 22.56 -9.84 -12.76
C LYS A 117 21.17 -10.27 -13.24
N ARG A 118 21.10 -11.45 -13.86
CA ARG A 118 19.90 -11.94 -14.56
C ARG A 118 19.38 -13.29 -14.03
N SER A 119 19.75 -13.67 -12.79
CA SER A 119 19.13 -14.86 -12.19
C SER A 119 17.62 -14.67 -12.09
N LYS A 120 16.89 -15.77 -11.99
CA LYS A 120 15.41 -15.76 -11.96
C LYS A 120 14.88 -14.96 -10.75
N GLU A 121 15.51 -15.16 -9.61
CA GLU A 121 15.18 -14.52 -8.32
C GLU A 121 15.45 -13.01 -8.40
N VAL A 122 16.64 -12.62 -8.87
CA VAL A 122 17.02 -11.19 -9.03
C VAL A 122 16.11 -10.48 -10.03
N SER A 123 15.81 -11.15 -11.14
CA SER A 123 14.91 -10.60 -12.16
C SER A 123 13.50 -10.38 -11.62
N PHE A 124 12.99 -11.32 -10.81
CA PHE A 124 11.69 -11.19 -10.17
C PHE A 124 11.69 -10.07 -9.12
N ALA A 125 12.69 -10.03 -8.23
CA ALA A 125 12.82 -8.97 -7.22
C ALA A 125 12.88 -7.57 -7.87
N ARG A 126 13.61 -7.43 -8.96
CA ARG A 126 13.69 -6.19 -9.74
C ARG A 126 12.34 -5.81 -10.35
N GLN A 127 11.60 -6.77 -10.90
CA GLN A 127 10.26 -6.53 -11.47
C GLN A 127 9.27 -6.07 -10.39
N VAL A 128 9.30 -6.71 -9.22
CA VAL A 128 8.48 -6.33 -8.05
C VAL A 128 8.82 -4.91 -7.59
N ALA A 129 10.11 -4.58 -7.44
CA ALA A 129 10.55 -3.25 -7.03
C ALA A 129 10.15 -2.16 -8.05
N MET A 130 10.31 -2.42 -9.36
CA MET A 130 9.87 -1.50 -10.41
C MET A 130 8.36 -1.27 -10.36
N TYR A 131 7.57 -2.32 -10.18
CA TYR A 131 6.12 -2.21 -10.05
C TYR A 131 5.74 -1.37 -8.82
N LEU A 132 6.35 -1.62 -7.65
CA LEU A 132 6.08 -0.84 -6.43
C LEU A 132 6.48 0.63 -6.59
N CYS A 133 7.61 0.94 -7.22
CA CYS A 133 7.97 2.31 -7.54
C CYS A 133 6.95 2.97 -8.48
N ARG A 134 6.45 2.25 -9.47
CA ARG A 134 5.39 2.75 -10.37
C ARG A 134 4.09 3.00 -9.61
N ASP A 135 3.69 2.07 -8.74
CA ASP A 135 2.42 2.10 -8.03
C ASP A 135 2.42 3.14 -6.90
N LEU A 136 3.44 3.17 -6.04
CA LEU A 136 3.50 4.03 -4.86
C LEU A 136 4.04 5.43 -5.18
N LEU A 137 5.11 5.54 -5.99
CA LEU A 137 5.77 6.80 -6.30
C LEU A 137 5.26 7.45 -7.59
N ARG A 138 4.48 6.72 -8.40
CA ARG A 138 4.04 7.15 -9.73
C ARG A 138 5.19 7.45 -10.69
N SER A 139 6.37 6.86 -10.44
CA SER A 139 7.53 7.04 -11.29
C SER A 139 7.22 6.73 -12.75
N SER A 140 7.69 7.56 -13.66
CA SER A 140 7.58 7.30 -15.10
C SER A 140 8.47 6.12 -15.51
N TYR A 141 8.23 5.51 -16.66
CA TYR A 141 9.07 4.41 -17.15
C TYR A 141 10.54 4.82 -17.39
N PRO A 142 10.85 6.01 -17.92
CA PRO A 142 12.23 6.49 -17.98
C PRO A 142 12.88 6.66 -16.61
N GLU A 143 12.15 7.20 -15.62
CA GLU A 143 12.65 7.32 -14.24
C GLU A 143 12.95 5.95 -13.63
N LEU A 144 12.06 4.96 -13.84
CA LEU A 144 12.31 3.58 -13.42
C LEU A 144 13.60 3.03 -14.07
N GLY A 145 13.80 3.27 -15.36
CA GLY A 145 15.04 2.89 -16.04
C GLY A 145 16.27 3.45 -15.34
N ASN A 146 16.26 4.73 -15.01
CA ASN A 146 17.35 5.42 -14.32
C ASN A 146 17.59 4.88 -12.91
N ILE A 147 16.53 4.72 -12.10
CA ILE A 147 16.61 4.19 -10.73
C ILE A 147 17.25 2.79 -10.72
N PHE A 148 16.89 1.95 -11.68
CA PHE A 148 17.33 0.54 -11.73
C PHE A 148 18.56 0.30 -12.60
N GLY A 149 19.52 1.24 -12.57
CA GLY A 149 20.84 1.06 -13.17
C GLY A 149 20.89 1.37 -14.67
N GLY A 150 20.17 2.38 -15.13
CA GLY A 150 20.18 2.85 -16.52
C GLY A 150 19.55 1.87 -17.51
N LYS A 151 18.56 1.11 -17.06
CA LYS A 151 17.85 0.16 -17.93
C LYS A 151 16.92 0.91 -18.90
N ASP A 152 16.80 0.36 -20.09
CA ASP A 152 15.88 0.89 -21.09
C ASP A 152 14.44 0.92 -20.57
N HIS A 153 13.69 1.95 -20.96
CA HIS A 153 12.29 2.13 -20.57
C HIS A 153 11.40 0.95 -21.01
N SER A 154 11.74 0.27 -22.10
CA SER A 154 11.04 -0.94 -22.55
C SER A 154 11.15 -2.07 -21.53
N THR A 155 12.31 -2.21 -20.86
CA THR A 155 12.52 -3.16 -19.76
C THR A 155 11.62 -2.81 -18.56
N ALA A 156 11.50 -1.53 -18.23
CA ALA A 156 10.63 -1.09 -17.14
C ALA A 156 9.15 -1.37 -17.47
N ILE A 157 8.69 -1.06 -18.71
CA ILE A 157 7.34 -1.37 -19.18
C ILE A 157 7.04 -2.87 -19.09
N TYR A 158 7.95 -3.69 -19.61
CA TYR A 158 7.80 -5.15 -19.56
C TYR A 158 7.69 -5.66 -18.11
N SER A 159 8.56 -5.18 -17.24
CA SER A 159 8.62 -5.58 -15.83
C SER A 159 7.31 -5.26 -15.10
N VAL A 160 6.81 -4.05 -15.26
CA VAL A 160 5.55 -3.61 -14.64
C VAL A 160 4.37 -4.42 -15.16
N LYS A 161 4.22 -4.54 -16.49
CA LYS A 161 3.13 -5.33 -17.10
C LYS A 161 3.14 -6.79 -16.68
N LYS A 162 4.31 -7.40 -16.54
CA LYS A 162 4.44 -8.79 -16.10
C LYS A 162 3.93 -8.98 -14.68
N ILE A 163 4.24 -8.06 -13.76
CA ILE A 163 3.72 -8.12 -12.40
C ILE A 163 2.20 -7.85 -12.38
N GLU A 164 1.71 -6.90 -13.16
CA GLU A 164 0.26 -6.66 -13.30
C GLU A 164 -0.50 -7.91 -13.75
N GLN A 165 0.06 -8.67 -14.67
CA GLN A 165 -0.53 -9.95 -15.12
C GLN A 165 -0.50 -11.00 -14.00
N LEU A 166 0.62 -11.13 -13.29
CA LEU A 166 0.74 -12.07 -12.17
C LEU A 166 -0.25 -11.76 -11.05
N LEU A 167 -0.47 -10.48 -10.74
CA LEU A 167 -1.44 -10.05 -9.72
C LEU A 167 -2.89 -10.47 -10.07
N LYS A 168 -3.22 -10.61 -11.36
CA LYS A 168 -4.57 -11.03 -11.79
C LYS A 168 -4.82 -12.52 -11.61
N VAL A 169 -3.77 -13.36 -11.66
CA VAL A 169 -3.92 -14.82 -11.75
C VAL A 169 -3.28 -15.58 -10.58
N ASN A 170 -2.37 -14.96 -9.83
CA ASN A 170 -1.59 -15.63 -8.81
C ASN A 170 -1.85 -15.05 -7.41
N LYS A 171 -2.48 -15.86 -6.54
CA LYS A 171 -2.79 -15.47 -5.15
C LYS A 171 -1.54 -15.22 -4.31
N ASP A 172 -0.44 -15.96 -4.54
CA ASP A 172 0.79 -15.79 -3.78
C ASP A 172 1.43 -14.45 -4.08
N THR A 173 1.40 -14.02 -5.35
CA THR A 173 1.83 -12.68 -5.74
C THR A 173 0.98 -11.61 -5.07
N ASN A 174 -0.33 -11.76 -5.01
CA ASN A 174 -1.20 -10.83 -4.29
C ASN A 174 -0.86 -10.74 -2.80
N ASN A 175 -0.64 -11.89 -2.15
CA ASN A 175 -0.24 -11.96 -0.74
C ASN A 175 1.10 -11.26 -0.50
N LEU A 176 2.06 -11.43 -1.41
CA LEU A 176 3.36 -10.75 -1.37
C LEU A 176 3.18 -9.22 -1.38
N PHE A 177 2.37 -8.68 -2.27
CA PHE A 177 2.13 -7.24 -2.34
C PHE A 177 1.33 -6.70 -1.15
N THR A 178 0.42 -7.49 -0.59
CA THR A 178 -0.29 -7.16 0.65
C THR A 178 0.68 -6.99 1.82
N ARG A 179 1.84 -7.69 1.82
CA ARG A 179 2.90 -7.55 2.82
C ARG A 179 3.86 -6.40 2.51
N PHE A 180 4.26 -6.24 1.25
CA PHE A 180 5.32 -5.30 0.87
C PHE A 180 4.85 -3.84 0.90
N LYS A 181 3.64 -3.55 0.41
CA LYS A 181 3.11 -2.17 0.39
C LYS A 181 3.10 -1.53 1.78
N PRO A 182 2.56 -2.17 2.84
CA PRO A 182 2.65 -1.62 4.19
C PRO A 182 4.09 -1.39 4.68
N GLN A 183 5.01 -2.33 4.40
CA GLN A 183 6.41 -2.19 4.80
C GLN A 183 7.12 -1.02 4.09
N CYS A 184 6.83 -0.78 2.81
CA CYS A 184 7.30 0.40 2.09
C CYS A 184 6.81 1.69 2.73
N LEU A 185 5.64 1.66 3.37
CA LEU A 185 5.05 2.76 4.13
C LEU A 185 5.47 2.76 5.60
N GLY A 186 6.52 2.01 5.98
CA GLY A 186 7.07 1.96 7.33
C GLY A 186 6.19 1.26 8.38
N LEU A 187 5.12 0.58 7.96
CA LEU A 187 4.26 -0.16 8.87
C LEU A 187 4.89 -1.51 9.22
N LYS A 188 4.95 -1.82 10.52
CA LYS A 188 5.31 -3.17 10.96
C LYS A 188 4.14 -4.11 10.67
N VAL A 189 4.31 -5.00 9.70
CA VAL A 189 3.37 -6.11 9.48
C VAL A 189 3.72 -7.19 10.48
N SER A 190 2.87 -7.39 11.49
CA SER A 190 3.01 -8.53 12.41
C SER A 190 2.83 -9.82 11.60
N THR A 191 3.84 -10.67 11.66
CA THR A 191 3.91 -11.99 11.00
C THR A 191 2.88 -13.00 11.55
N GLU A 192 2.14 -12.66 12.58
CA GLU A 192 1.18 -13.55 13.25
C GLU A 192 -0.16 -13.74 12.52
N SER A 193 -0.48 -12.90 11.53
CA SER A 193 -1.79 -12.95 10.86
C SER A 193 -1.87 -13.94 9.69
N LEU A 194 -0.85 -14.75 9.42
CA LEU A 194 -0.78 -15.61 8.22
C LEU A 194 -0.56 -17.11 8.53
N LYS A 195 -0.77 -17.54 9.78
CA LYS A 195 -0.89 -18.97 10.09
C LYS A 195 -2.37 -19.34 10.20
N PHE A 196 -3.06 -19.44 9.08
CA PHE A 196 -4.24 -20.30 8.96
C PHE A 196 -4.23 -20.94 7.58
N GLY A 197 -4.23 -22.28 7.67
CA GLY A 197 -4.09 -23.32 6.69
C GLY A 197 -4.87 -23.24 5.39
#